data_2e7eaf6d737d48956c4896a310285572
#
_entry.id   2e7eaf6d737d48956c4896a310285572
#
_cell.length_a   1.000
_cell.length_b   1.000
_cell.length_c   1.000
_cell.angle_alpha   90.00
_cell.angle_beta   90.00
_cell.angle_gamma   90.00
#
_symmetry.space_group_name_H-M   'P 1'
#
loop_
_entity.id
_entity.type
_entity.pdbx_description
1 polymer ?
#
loop_
_entity_poly.entity_id
_entity_poly.type
_entity_poly.pdbx_seq_one_letter_code
_entity_poly.pdbx_strand_id
1 'polypeptide(L)'
;MGGLRQLRQPERKAGHRDPDMFIFRAMLMALLAAVPVSMTAQTAAPAPPMVSSTVRPALSQVAQTLNGIDTRRWKAPNPVRDEVQGDIASIQRDMSGTLAGLLQQSDAAPASVPAAFAVYRNVDALYDTLLRVVETAELAAPENEEAQLESALKSLEGARGSLGDTIQSGSQTQQAELIRLRTAIQAAAAAQHAAVKTTVVNDGPAAPAPATHHKRTTATTAKKPATTTPPPTAPTSKPAPGSSSPQ
;
A
#
# COMPACT_ATOMS: atom_id res chain seq x y z
N MET A 1 -2.29 55.50 -26.04
CA MET A 1 -0.91 55.28 -26.44
C MET A 1 -0.56 53.88 -25.94
N GLY A 2 -0.61 52.79 -26.67
CA GLY A 2 -0.07 52.53 -27.99
C GLY A 2 1.11 51.57 -27.77
N GLY A 3 0.95 50.29 -28.07
CA GLY A 3 2.04 49.36 -27.94
C GLY A 3 1.65 47.92 -28.28
N LEU A 4 1.18 47.63 -29.47
CA LEU A 4 1.02 46.31 -30.06
C LEU A 4 2.44 45.73 -30.34
N ARG A 5 2.86 44.71 -29.60
CA ARG A 5 4.02 43.87 -29.95
C ARG A 5 3.53 42.69 -30.80
N GLN A 6 3.77 42.79 -32.08
CA GLN A 6 3.70 41.67 -33.01
C GLN A 6 4.71 40.60 -32.68
N LEU A 7 4.28 39.39 -32.38
CA LEU A 7 5.13 38.21 -32.29
C LEU A 7 5.36 37.62 -33.67
N ARG A 8 6.57 37.73 -34.14
CA ARG A 8 7.15 37.24 -35.37
C ARG A 8 7.17 35.70 -35.35
N GLN A 9 6.47 35.08 -36.29
CA GLN A 9 6.53 33.62 -36.51
C GLN A 9 7.84 33.26 -37.23
N PRO A 10 8.57 32.18 -36.82
CA PRO A 10 9.69 31.69 -37.60
C PRO A 10 9.18 30.81 -38.75
N GLU A 11 9.62 31.14 -39.97
CA GLU A 11 9.42 30.39 -41.20
C GLU A 11 9.93 28.92 -41.05
N ARG A 12 9.07 27.97 -41.34
CA ARG A 12 9.43 26.54 -41.48
C ARG A 12 10.14 26.35 -42.82
N LYS A 13 11.45 26.12 -42.76
CA LYS A 13 12.25 25.60 -43.88
C LYS A 13 11.74 24.26 -44.33
N ALA A 14 11.30 24.17 -45.57
CA ALA A 14 10.95 22.93 -46.25
C ALA A 14 12.22 22.04 -46.37
N GLY A 15 12.23 20.93 -45.62
CA GLY A 15 13.27 19.90 -45.72
C GLY A 15 13.07 19.09 -47.03
N HIS A 16 14.06 19.14 -47.85
CA HIS A 16 14.26 18.33 -49.08
C HIS A 16 14.14 16.84 -48.70
N ARG A 17 13.13 16.15 -49.26
CA ARG A 17 12.94 14.70 -49.09
C ARG A 17 13.65 14.01 -50.24
N ASP A 18 14.74 13.31 -49.93
CA ASP A 18 15.39 12.40 -50.88
C ASP A 18 14.50 11.16 -51.11
N PRO A 19 14.11 10.87 -52.36
CA PRO A 19 13.22 9.75 -52.65
C PRO A 19 13.88 8.38 -52.60
N ASP A 20 15.21 8.27 -52.53
CA ASP A 20 15.92 7.00 -52.64
C ASP A 20 16.04 6.19 -51.35
N MET A 21 15.59 6.75 -50.20
CA MET A 21 15.63 6.07 -48.90
C MET A 21 14.40 5.23 -48.59
N PHE A 22 13.38 5.30 -49.45
CA PHE A 22 12.10 4.59 -49.23
C PHE A 22 12.10 3.14 -49.76
N ILE A 23 12.96 2.81 -50.72
CA ILE A 23 12.93 1.47 -51.37
C ILE A 23 13.63 0.43 -50.53
N PHE A 24 14.65 0.78 -49.73
CA PHE A 24 15.36 -0.17 -48.87
C PHE A 24 14.66 -0.53 -47.55
N ARG A 25 13.70 0.25 -47.14
CA ARG A 25 12.91 -0.02 -45.90
C ARG A 25 11.69 -0.91 -46.13
N ALA A 26 11.25 -1.08 -47.36
CA ALA A 26 10.09 -1.92 -47.69
C ALA A 26 10.38 -3.42 -47.73
N MET A 27 11.67 -3.84 -47.83
CA MET A 27 12.02 -5.25 -47.99
C MET A 27 12.44 -5.95 -46.67
N LEU A 28 12.58 -5.22 -45.55
CA LEU A 28 12.97 -5.81 -44.26
C LEU A 28 11.78 -6.04 -43.31
N MET A 29 10.55 -5.71 -43.73
CA MET A 29 9.33 -5.84 -42.88
C MET A 29 8.46 -7.04 -43.22
N ALA A 30 8.90 -7.97 -44.10
CA ALA A 30 8.09 -9.11 -44.56
C ALA A 30 8.36 -10.41 -43.81
N LEU A 31 9.21 -10.46 -42.78
CA LEU A 31 9.54 -11.72 -42.08
C LEU A 31 9.32 -11.64 -40.55
N LEU A 32 8.41 -10.80 -40.07
CA LEU A 32 7.89 -10.93 -38.69
C LEU A 32 6.53 -11.63 -38.75
N ALA A 33 6.62 -12.96 -39.06
CA ALA A 33 5.49 -13.87 -39.05
C ALA A 33 4.86 -13.89 -37.65
N ALA A 34 3.63 -13.44 -37.58
CA ALA A 34 2.50 -13.90 -36.76
C ALA A 34 2.87 -14.84 -35.57
N VAL A 35 3.35 -14.27 -34.48
CA VAL A 35 3.11 -14.86 -33.17
C VAL A 35 1.72 -14.37 -32.77
N PRO A 36 0.70 -15.23 -32.61
CA PRO A 36 -0.55 -14.84 -32.01
C PRO A 36 -0.25 -14.50 -30.55
N VAL A 37 -0.03 -13.22 -30.26
CA VAL A 37 -0.11 -12.72 -28.89
C VAL A 37 -1.59 -12.86 -28.53
N SER A 38 -1.91 -14.01 -27.89
CA SER A 38 -3.17 -14.17 -27.18
C SER A 38 -3.14 -13.11 -26.08
N MET A 39 -3.63 -11.90 -26.40
CA MET A 39 -4.02 -10.92 -25.41
C MET A 39 -5.17 -11.56 -24.63
N THR A 40 -4.82 -12.33 -23.59
CA THR A 40 -5.77 -12.57 -22.52
C THR A 40 -6.14 -11.18 -22.00
N ALA A 41 -7.34 -10.74 -22.34
CA ALA A 41 -7.95 -9.55 -21.76
C ALA A 41 -7.88 -9.76 -20.25
N GLN A 42 -6.89 -9.15 -19.63
CA GLN A 42 -6.76 -9.10 -18.19
C GLN A 42 -7.95 -8.25 -17.75
N THR A 43 -9.03 -8.91 -17.33
CA THR A 43 -10.17 -8.25 -16.71
C THR A 43 -9.57 -7.45 -15.56
N ALA A 44 -9.45 -6.12 -15.78
CA ALA A 44 -8.92 -5.22 -14.77
C ALA A 44 -9.76 -5.44 -13.52
N ALA A 45 -9.14 -5.91 -12.44
CA ALA A 45 -9.80 -6.00 -11.16
C ALA A 45 -10.39 -4.61 -10.83
N PRO A 46 -11.64 -4.54 -10.35
CA PRO A 46 -12.24 -3.27 -9.99
C PRO A 46 -11.31 -2.53 -9.03
N ALA A 47 -11.06 -1.25 -9.32
CA ALA A 47 -10.22 -0.42 -8.48
C ALA A 47 -10.79 -0.43 -7.05
N PRO A 48 -9.96 -0.56 -6.01
CA PRO A 48 -10.44 -0.54 -4.63
C PRO A 48 -11.18 0.77 -4.36
N PRO A 49 -12.31 0.72 -3.62
CA PRO A 49 -13.06 1.92 -3.29
C PRO A 49 -12.17 2.90 -2.51
N MET A 50 -12.28 4.19 -2.82
CA MET A 50 -11.58 5.22 -2.07
C MET A 50 -12.11 5.27 -0.64
N VAL A 51 -11.23 5.30 0.35
CA VAL A 51 -11.59 5.39 1.77
C VAL A 51 -12.48 6.58 2.05
N SER A 52 -12.19 7.73 1.42
CA SER A 52 -13.00 8.94 1.58
C SER A 52 -14.44 8.76 1.12
N SER A 53 -14.70 7.99 0.07
CA SER A 53 -16.06 7.73 -0.42
C SER A 53 -16.93 6.96 0.59
N THR A 54 -16.30 6.12 1.39
CA THR A 54 -16.96 5.34 2.45
C THR A 54 -17.28 6.20 3.68
N VAL A 55 -16.38 7.12 4.05
CA VAL A 55 -16.47 7.83 5.33
C VAL A 55 -17.13 9.22 5.21
N ARG A 56 -16.96 9.92 4.08
CA ARG A 56 -17.48 11.29 3.89
C ARG A 56 -18.98 11.46 4.16
N PRO A 57 -19.89 10.56 3.75
CA PRO A 57 -21.31 10.73 4.04
C PRO A 57 -21.60 10.81 5.54
N ALA A 58 -21.00 9.90 6.33
CA ALA A 58 -21.14 9.88 7.78
C ALA A 58 -20.53 11.13 8.43
N LEU A 59 -19.33 11.54 8.02
CA LEU A 59 -18.70 12.77 8.50
C LEU A 59 -19.54 14.03 8.19
N SER A 60 -20.14 14.07 7.00
CA SER A 60 -21.03 15.17 6.63
C SER A 60 -22.27 15.24 7.53
N GLN A 61 -22.84 14.06 7.85
CA GLN A 61 -23.98 13.99 8.78
C GLN A 61 -23.57 14.43 10.18
N VAL A 62 -22.44 13.94 10.70
CA VAL A 62 -21.89 14.39 12.00
C VAL A 62 -21.70 15.91 12.02
N ALA A 63 -21.07 16.48 11.00
CA ALA A 63 -20.83 17.91 10.91
C ALA A 63 -22.14 18.71 10.90
N GLN A 64 -23.12 18.28 10.12
CA GLN A 64 -24.44 18.95 10.07
C GLN A 64 -25.15 18.88 11.41
N THR A 65 -25.16 17.72 12.06
CA THR A 65 -25.77 17.53 13.38
C THR A 65 -25.10 18.41 14.40
N LEU A 66 -23.78 18.37 14.54
CA LEU A 66 -23.06 19.17 15.56
C LEU A 66 -23.19 20.69 15.36
N ASN A 67 -23.34 21.14 14.09
CA ASN A 67 -23.60 22.55 13.81
C ASN A 67 -25.02 23.00 14.21
N GLY A 68 -25.96 22.07 14.32
CA GLY A 68 -27.34 22.34 14.72
C GLY A 68 -27.61 22.26 16.24
N ILE A 69 -26.66 21.73 17.01
CA ILE A 69 -26.79 21.54 18.47
C ILE A 69 -26.62 22.87 19.22
N ASP A 70 -27.55 23.14 20.12
CA ASP A 70 -27.45 24.26 21.06
C ASP A 70 -27.43 23.75 22.52
N THR A 71 -26.23 23.50 23.04
CA THR A 71 -26.00 22.99 24.40
C THR A 71 -26.55 23.88 25.48
N ARG A 72 -26.85 25.19 25.22
CA ARG A 72 -27.47 26.13 26.17
C ARG A 72 -28.90 25.73 26.51
N ARG A 73 -29.56 25.00 25.63
CA ARG A 73 -30.93 24.51 25.81
C ARG A 73 -30.99 23.22 26.62
N TRP A 74 -29.86 22.58 26.83
CA TRP A 74 -29.77 21.30 27.53
C TRP A 74 -30.05 21.47 29.04
N LYS A 75 -30.79 20.54 29.60
CA LYS A 75 -31.15 20.52 31.04
C LYS A 75 -30.00 19.92 31.87
N ALA A 76 -28.78 20.44 31.70
CA ALA A 76 -27.58 19.99 32.39
C ALA A 76 -26.92 21.14 33.14
N PRO A 77 -26.14 20.86 34.20
CA PRO A 77 -25.28 21.84 34.87
C PRO A 77 -24.28 22.49 33.93
N ASN A 78 -23.87 23.73 34.18
CA ASN A 78 -22.91 24.44 33.34
C ASN A 78 -21.65 23.65 33.05
N PRO A 79 -20.95 23.02 34.03
CA PRO A 79 -19.74 22.26 33.76
C PRO A 79 -19.94 21.13 32.74
N VAL A 80 -21.07 20.42 32.80
CA VAL A 80 -21.41 19.36 31.86
C VAL A 80 -21.65 19.91 30.46
N ARG A 81 -22.35 21.04 30.35
CA ARG A 81 -22.56 21.70 29.03
C ARG A 81 -21.25 22.20 28.42
N ASP A 82 -20.36 22.73 29.26
CA ASP A 82 -19.05 23.23 28.84
C ASP A 82 -18.17 22.06 28.34
N GLU A 83 -18.23 20.90 29.03
CA GLU A 83 -17.55 19.67 28.60
C GLU A 83 -18.05 19.16 27.21
N VAL A 84 -19.37 19.05 27.05
CA VAL A 84 -19.98 18.67 25.77
C VAL A 84 -19.60 19.65 24.67
N GLN A 85 -19.59 20.94 24.94
CA GLN A 85 -19.17 21.94 23.96
C GLN A 85 -17.70 21.80 23.60
N GLY A 86 -16.85 21.44 24.55
CA GLY A 86 -15.45 21.11 24.35
C GLY A 86 -15.28 19.89 23.46
N ASP A 87 -16.05 18.82 23.69
CA ASP A 87 -16.05 17.61 22.86
C ASP A 87 -16.52 17.92 21.43
N ILE A 88 -17.62 18.64 21.25
CA ILE A 88 -18.10 19.08 19.93
C ILE A 88 -17.02 19.88 19.19
N ALA A 89 -16.39 20.85 19.85
CA ALA A 89 -15.31 21.65 19.25
C ALA A 89 -14.08 20.78 18.89
N SER A 90 -13.77 19.74 19.68
CA SER A 90 -12.70 18.78 19.39
C SER A 90 -13.00 17.96 18.15
N ILE A 91 -14.22 17.40 18.06
CA ILE A 91 -14.67 16.65 16.87
C ILE A 91 -14.56 17.51 15.61
N GLN A 92 -15.10 18.73 15.63
CA GLN A 92 -15.07 19.64 14.49
C GLN A 92 -13.64 19.98 14.05
N ARG A 93 -12.74 20.20 15.01
CA ARG A 93 -11.33 20.49 14.75
C ARG A 93 -10.62 19.30 14.12
N ASP A 94 -10.86 18.10 14.64
CA ASP A 94 -10.26 16.88 14.12
C ASP A 94 -10.75 16.55 12.70
N MET A 95 -12.05 16.66 12.46
CA MET A 95 -12.64 16.47 11.13
C MET A 95 -12.08 17.43 10.08
N SER A 96 -11.86 18.69 10.44
CA SER A 96 -11.35 19.72 9.52
C SER A 96 -9.82 19.71 9.36
N GLY A 97 -9.10 19.16 10.32
CA GLY A 97 -7.64 19.12 10.38
C GLY A 97 -7.06 17.73 10.09
N THR A 98 -6.83 16.96 11.15
CA THR A 98 -6.15 15.66 11.10
C THR A 98 -6.83 14.67 10.15
N LEU A 99 -8.12 14.47 10.32
CA LEU A 99 -8.88 13.50 9.52
C LEU A 99 -8.94 13.90 8.04
N ALA A 100 -9.09 15.18 7.73
CA ALA A 100 -9.06 15.67 6.35
C ALA A 100 -7.72 15.33 5.66
N GLY A 101 -6.59 15.50 6.33
CA GLY A 101 -5.26 15.16 5.85
C GLY A 101 -5.08 13.64 5.65
N LEU A 102 -5.56 12.83 6.60
CA LEU A 102 -5.50 11.36 6.52
C LEU A 102 -6.34 10.81 5.35
N LEU A 103 -7.53 11.37 5.12
CA LEU A 103 -8.38 11.00 3.99
C LEU A 103 -7.68 11.31 2.66
N GLN A 104 -7.09 12.49 2.51
CA GLN A 104 -6.34 12.85 1.32
C GLN A 104 -5.15 11.92 1.08
N GLN A 105 -4.42 11.57 2.13
CA GLN A 105 -3.28 10.63 2.05
C GLN A 105 -3.75 9.22 1.66
N SER A 106 -4.87 8.75 2.21
CA SER A 106 -5.44 7.45 1.89
C SER A 106 -5.95 7.39 0.43
N ASP A 107 -6.58 8.46 -0.05
CA ASP A 107 -7.06 8.55 -1.44
C ASP A 107 -5.90 8.61 -2.46
N ALA A 108 -4.75 9.17 -2.06
CA ALA A 108 -3.54 9.14 -2.88
C ALA A 108 -2.91 7.73 -2.98
N ALA A 109 -3.23 6.83 -2.05
CA ALA A 109 -2.71 5.46 -2.00
C ALA A 109 -3.83 4.45 -1.64
N PRO A 110 -4.84 4.24 -2.51
CA PRO A 110 -6.06 3.49 -2.18
C PRO A 110 -5.82 2.01 -1.83
N ALA A 111 -4.71 1.42 -2.27
CA ALA A 111 -4.33 0.05 -1.91
C ALA A 111 -3.50 -0.03 -0.61
N SER A 112 -3.23 1.10 0.05
CA SER A 112 -2.41 1.16 1.27
C SER A 112 -3.23 0.81 2.51
N VAL A 113 -3.12 -0.41 3.01
CA VAL A 113 -3.72 -0.84 4.28
C VAL A 113 -3.27 0.05 5.45
N PRO A 114 -1.99 0.43 5.60
CA PRO A 114 -1.58 1.37 6.67
C PRO A 114 -2.27 2.74 6.59
N ALA A 115 -2.47 3.30 5.38
CA ALA A 115 -3.14 4.58 5.23
C ALA A 115 -4.63 4.50 5.60
N ALA A 116 -5.32 3.44 5.15
CA ALA A 116 -6.70 3.16 5.55
C ALA A 116 -6.83 2.95 7.07
N PHE A 117 -5.88 2.26 7.67
CA PHE A 117 -5.85 2.04 9.12
C PHE A 117 -5.62 3.32 9.93
N ALA A 118 -4.83 4.28 9.41
CA ALA A 118 -4.66 5.57 10.04
C ALA A 118 -5.99 6.36 10.07
N VAL A 119 -6.78 6.32 8.98
CA VAL A 119 -8.13 6.88 8.94
C VAL A 119 -9.05 6.15 9.93
N TYR A 120 -9.02 4.82 9.96
CA TYR A 120 -9.84 4.01 10.86
C TYR A 120 -9.63 4.41 12.32
N ARG A 121 -8.39 4.51 12.78
CA ARG A 121 -8.07 4.90 14.15
C ARG A 121 -8.58 6.30 14.52
N ASN A 122 -8.55 7.22 13.58
CA ASN A 122 -9.02 8.58 13.79
C ASN A 122 -10.57 8.62 13.83
N VAL A 123 -11.24 7.89 12.94
CA VAL A 123 -12.70 7.72 12.96
C VAL A 123 -13.16 7.02 14.22
N ASP A 124 -12.42 6.05 14.73
CA ASP A 124 -12.68 5.33 15.97
C ASP A 124 -12.62 6.28 17.19
N ALA A 125 -11.57 7.10 17.30
CA ALA A 125 -11.45 8.11 18.35
C ALA A 125 -12.57 9.18 18.28
N LEU A 126 -12.97 9.54 17.05
CA LEU A 126 -14.06 10.47 16.81
C LEU A 126 -15.42 9.86 17.23
N TYR A 127 -15.62 8.57 16.98
CA TYR A 127 -16.78 7.81 17.42
C TYR A 127 -16.88 7.82 18.96
N ASP A 128 -15.79 7.51 19.66
CA ASP A 128 -15.77 7.49 21.13
C ASP A 128 -16.11 8.87 21.73
N THR A 129 -15.61 9.94 21.09
CA THR A 129 -15.93 11.30 21.55
C THR A 129 -17.38 11.66 21.28
N LEU A 130 -17.92 11.29 20.11
CA LEU A 130 -19.32 11.53 19.76
C LEU A 130 -20.26 10.71 20.65
N LEU A 131 -19.88 9.48 21.02
CA LEU A 131 -20.64 8.63 21.95
C LEU A 131 -20.85 9.32 23.30
N ARG A 132 -19.80 9.94 23.88
CA ARG A 132 -19.94 10.71 25.14
C ARG A 132 -20.91 11.87 24.99
N VAL A 133 -20.90 12.56 23.85
CA VAL A 133 -21.86 13.62 23.56
C VAL A 133 -23.30 13.08 23.53
N VAL A 134 -23.52 11.92 22.88
CA VAL A 134 -24.82 11.23 22.78
C VAL A 134 -25.31 10.81 24.17
N GLU A 135 -24.48 10.12 24.96
CA GLU A 135 -24.81 9.68 26.32
C GLU A 135 -25.22 10.84 27.21
N THR A 136 -24.58 12.00 27.03
CA THR A 136 -24.97 13.20 27.76
C THR A 136 -26.29 13.81 27.23
N ALA A 137 -26.49 13.71 25.89
CA ALA A 137 -27.70 14.22 25.25
C ALA A 137 -28.95 13.43 25.67
N GLU A 138 -28.85 12.10 25.78
CA GLU A 138 -29.92 11.21 26.28
C GLU A 138 -30.48 11.68 27.63
N LEU A 139 -29.64 12.28 28.47
CA LEU A 139 -30.05 12.74 29.83
C LEU A 139 -30.53 14.20 29.87
N ALA A 140 -30.12 15.03 28.92
CA ALA A 140 -30.22 16.47 29.08
C ALA A 140 -30.69 17.24 27.84
N ALA A 141 -30.56 16.68 26.65
CA ALA A 141 -30.89 17.37 25.40
C ALA A 141 -32.40 17.39 25.11
N PRO A 142 -32.87 18.29 24.26
CA PRO A 142 -34.18 18.17 23.63
C PRO A 142 -34.25 16.91 22.75
N GLU A 143 -35.37 16.20 22.75
CA GLU A 143 -35.59 14.93 22.04
C GLU A 143 -35.18 14.99 20.57
N ASN A 144 -35.42 16.12 19.90
CA ASN A 144 -35.02 16.29 18.50
C ASN A 144 -33.50 16.37 18.29
N GLU A 145 -32.74 16.89 19.24
CA GLU A 145 -31.28 16.98 19.18
C GLU A 145 -30.65 15.63 19.56
N GLU A 146 -31.19 14.93 20.55
CA GLU A 146 -30.85 13.57 20.92
C GLU A 146 -30.97 12.61 19.69
N ALA A 147 -32.16 12.57 19.08
CA ALA A 147 -32.41 11.71 17.92
C ALA A 147 -31.49 12.01 16.73
N GLN A 148 -31.11 13.26 16.49
CA GLN A 148 -30.14 13.64 15.46
C GLN A 148 -28.73 13.16 15.78
N LEU A 149 -28.33 13.27 17.05
CA LEU A 149 -27.00 12.79 17.50
C LEU A 149 -26.88 11.27 17.43
N GLU A 150 -27.93 10.54 17.86
CA GLU A 150 -27.98 9.08 17.71
C GLU A 150 -27.89 8.64 16.24
N SER A 151 -28.63 9.31 15.35
CA SER A 151 -28.58 9.05 13.92
C SER A 151 -27.18 9.30 13.34
N ALA A 152 -26.51 10.36 13.76
CA ALA A 152 -25.15 10.67 13.35
C ALA A 152 -24.14 9.64 13.88
N LEU A 153 -24.28 9.22 15.15
CA LEU A 153 -23.46 8.17 15.75
C LEU A 153 -23.60 6.84 15.01
N LYS A 154 -24.83 6.41 14.73
CA LYS A 154 -25.11 5.20 13.97
C LYS A 154 -24.53 5.23 12.55
N SER A 155 -24.61 6.38 11.88
CA SER A 155 -24.01 6.57 10.56
C SER A 155 -22.48 6.44 10.62
N LEU A 156 -21.86 7.01 11.64
CA LEU A 156 -20.41 6.93 11.85
C LEU A 156 -19.96 5.51 12.20
N GLU A 157 -20.75 4.78 13.00
CA GLU A 157 -20.53 3.37 13.31
C GLU A 157 -20.54 2.50 12.03
N GLY A 158 -21.53 2.69 11.16
CA GLY A 158 -21.62 2.00 9.87
C GLY A 158 -20.41 2.28 8.97
N ALA A 159 -19.95 3.53 8.91
CA ALA A 159 -18.77 3.91 8.15
C ALA A 159 -17.48 3.28 8.75
N ARG A 160 -17.36 3.26 10.09
CA ARG A 160 -16.26 2.59 10.81
C ARG A 160 -16.22 1.10 10.51
N GLY A 161 -17.37 0.41 10.55
CA GLY A 161 -17.49 -1.01 10.20
C GLY A 161 -17.04 -1.28 8.77
N SER A 162 -17.56 -0.53 7.80
CA SER A 162 -17.22 -0.67 6.38
C SER A 162 -15.72 -0.40 6.11
N LEU A 163 -15.12 0.52 6.85
CA LEU A 163 -13.69 0.79 6.76
C LEU A 163 -12.87 -0.36 7.35
N GLY A 164 -13.31 -0.96 8.45
CA GLY A 164 -12.72 -2.18 9.02
C GLY A 164 -12.71 -3.35 8.02
N ASP A 165 -13.83 -3.59 7.35
CA ASP A 165 -13.97 -4.61 6.31
C ASP A 165 -13.03 -4.34 5.12
N THR A 166 -12.89 -3.08 4.72
CA THR A 166 -11.97 -2.67 3.65
C THR A 166 -10.51 -2.95 4.03
N ILE A 167 -10.12 -2.67 5.26
CA ILE A 167 -8.77 -2.94 5.78
C ILE A 167 -8.51 -4.45 5.83
N GLN A 168 -9.47 -5.22 6.31
CA GLN A 168 -9.34 -6.67 6.39
C GLN A 168 -9.19 -7.30 4.99
N SER A 169 -10.05 -6.94 4.05
CA SER A 169 -10.00 -7.47 2.68
C SER A 169 -8.72 -7.03 1.94
N GLY A 170 -8.28 -5.78 2.12
CA GLY A 170 -7.02 -5.29 1.60
C GLY A 170 -5.81 -6.06 2.14
N SER A 171 -5.80 -6.35 3.43
CA SER A 171 -4.76 -7.13 4.09
C SER A 171 -4.70 -8.57 3.55
N GLN A 172 -5.85 -9.22 3.38
CA GLN A 172 -5.96 -10.57 2.80
C GLN A 172 -5.45 -10.60 1.35
N THR A 173 -5.81 -9.58 0.55
CA THR A 173 -5.36 -9.45 -0.84
C THR A 173 -3.84 -9.31 -0.91
N GLN A 174 -3.24 -8.45 -0.08
CA GLN A 174 -1.78 -8.29 -0.02
C GLN A 174 -1.08 -9.59 0.38
N GLN A 175 -1.64 -10.32 1.36
CA GLN A 175 -1.08 -11.60 1.78
C GLN A 175 -1.13 -12.65 0.66
N ALA A 176 -2.25 -12.75 -0.07
CA ALA A 176 -2.38 -13.65 -1.21
C ALA A 176 -1.39 -13.32 -2.33
N GLU A 177 -1.18 -12.04 -2.61
CA GLU A 177 -0.22 -11.58 -3.59
C GLU A 177 1.23 -11.92 -3.20
N LEU A 178 1.60 -11.73 -1.94
CA LEU A 178 2.90 -12.13 -1.41
C LEU A 178 3.16 -13.64 -1.57
N ILE A 179 2.16 -14.48 -1.29
CA ILE A 179 2.24 -15.93 -1.48
C ILE A 179 2.46 -16.24 -2.96
N ARG A 180 1.66 -15.63 -3.84
CA ARG A 180 1.78 -15.80 -5.30
C ARG A 180 3.16 -15.43 -5.82
N LEU A 181 3.70 -14.28 -5.40
CA LEU A 181 5.03 -13.82 -5.80
C LEU A 181 6.13 -14.78 -5.30
N ARG A 182 6.05 -15.24 -4.05
CA ARG A 182 7.00 -16.23 -3.51
C ARG A 182 6.98 -17.52 -4.32
N THR A 183 5.81 -18.03 -4.66
CA THR A 183 5.65 -19.23 -5.47
C THR A 183 6.23 -19.04 -6.88
N ALA A 184 6.00 -17.89 -7.50
CA ALA A 184 6.55 -17.54 -8.81
C ALA A 184 8.08 -17.47 -8.79
N ILE A 185 8.67 -16.87 -7.75
CA ILE A 185 10.13 -16.82 -7.58
C ILE A 185 10.72 -18.22 -7.42
N GLN A 186 10.08 -19.08 -6.60
CA GLN A 186 10.52 -20.46 -6.41
C GLN A 186 10.45 -21.27 -7.71
N ALA A 187 9.36 -21.12 -8.48
CA ALA A 187 9.21 -21.77 -9.78
C ALA A 187 10.28 -21.31 -10.79
N ALA A 188 10.55 -20.00 -10.84
CA ALA A 188 11.60 -19.45 -11.70
C ALA A 188 12.99 -19.97 -11.32
N ALA A 189 13.31 -20.03 -10.02
CA ALA A 189 14.57 -20.60 -9.53
C ALA A 189 14.70 -22.08 -9.88
N ALA A 190 13.64 -22.88 -9.71
CA ALA A 190 13.63 -24.29 -10.08
C ALA A 190 13.85 -24.49 -11.60
N ALA A 191 13.23 -23.66 -12.44
CA ALA A 191 13.41 -23.68 -13.91
C ALA A 191 14.85 -23.35 -14.30
N GLN A 192 15.50 -22.40 -13.66
CA GLN A 192 16.91 -22.07 -13.89
C GLN A 192 17.83 -23.24 -13.53
N HIS A 193 17.60 -23.90 -12.40
CA HIS A 193 18.38 -25.08 -12.00
C HIS A 193 18.18 -26.28 -12.93
N ALA A 194 16.98 -26.46 -13.49
CA ALA A 194 16.70 -27.51 -14.47
C ALA A 194 17.41 -27.24 -15.80
N ALA A 195 17.47 -25.99 -16.26
CA ALA A 195 18.15 -25.60 -17.48
C ALA A 195 19.68 -25.82 -17.42
N VAL A 196 20.30 -25.62 -16.25
CA VAL A 196 21.75 -25.81 -16.06
C VAL A 196 22.16 -27.32 -16.10
N LYS A 197 21.26 -28.24 -15.80
CA LYS A 197 21.54 -29.69 -15.79
C LYS A 197 21.60 -30.35 -17.21
N THR A 198 21.22 -29.61 -18.25
CA THR A 198 21.07 -30.23 -19.61
C THR A 198 22.25 -29.98 -20.53
N THR A 199 23.38 -29.41 -20.08
CA THR A 199 24.61 -29.39 -20.88
C THR A 199 25.36 -30.68 -20.65
N VAL A 200 24.86 -31.76 -21.24
CA VAL A 200 25.67 -32.97 -21.46
C VAL A 200 26.65 -32.61 -22.57
N VAL A 201 27.86 -32.26 -22.20
CA VAL A 201 28.96 -32.23 -23.12
C VAL A 201 29.17 -33.71 -23.55
N ASN A 202 28.62 -34.07 -24.68
CA ASN A 202 28.92 -35.35 -25.31
C ASN A 202 30.31 -35.21 -25.93
N ASP A 203 31.35 -35.38 -25.12
CA ASP A 203 32.67 -35.61 -25.64
C ASP A 203 32.61 -36.92 -26.42
N GLY A 204 32.60 -36.79 -27.73
CA GLY A 204 32.66 -37.94 -28.62
C GLY A 204 33.81 -38.89 -28.23
N PRO A 205 33.76 -40.16 -28.67
CA PRO A 205 34.70 -41.16 -28.22
C PRO A 205 36.14 -40.67 -28.46
N ALA A 206 36.89 -40.54 -27.32
CA ALA A 206 38.29 -40.19 -27.38
C ALA A 206 39.05 -41.24 -28.19
N ALA A 207 39.75 -40.78 -29.23
CA ALA A 207 40.66 -41.63 -29.98
C ALA A 207 41.67 -42.30 -29.04
N PRO A 208 42.01 -43.59 -29.26
CA PRO A 208 42.90 -44.30 -28.36
C PRO A 208 44.29 -43.64 -28.38
N ALA A 209 44.72 -43.17 -27.22
CA ALA A 209 46.05 -42.63 -27.03
C ALA A 209 47.08 -43.75 -27.05
N PRO A 210 48.29 -43.58 -27.71
CA PRO A 210 49.32 -44.55 -27.69
C PRO A 210 49.90 -44.78 -26.30
N ALA A 211 50.06 -46.05 -25.93
CA ALA A 211 50.61 -46.49 -24.65
C ALA A 211 52.06 -46.02 -24.49
N THR A 212 52.35 -45.14 -23.60
CA THR A 212 53.69 -44.88 -23.08
C THR A 212 53.80 -45.38 -21.65
N HIS A 213 54.61 -46.44 -21.50
CA HIS A 213 55.02 -46.94 -20.18
C HIS A 213 55.90 -45.93 -19.48
N HIS A 214 55.52 -45.47 -18.34
CA HIS A 214 56.43 -44.90 -17.34
C HIS A 214 56.08 -45.33 -15.90
N LYS A 215 56.87 -46.25 -15.49
CA LYS A 215 57.64 -46.44 -14.24
C LYS A 215 57.03 -45.76 -12.97
N ARG A 216 56.64 -46.66 -12.12
CA ARG A 216 56.31 -46.53 -10.69
C ARG A 216 57.39 -45.78 -9.93
N THR A 217 57.02 -44.77 -9.16
CA THR A 217 57.75 -44.38 -7.93
C THR A 217 56.76 -44.08 -6.80
N THR A 218 57.02 -44.77 -5.73
CA THR A 218 56.43 -44.71 -4.41
C THR A 218 56.88 -43.43 -3.68
N ALA A 219 56.02 -42.86 -2.88
CA ALA A 219 56.25 -42.33 -1.49
C ALA A 219 55.20 -41.25 -1.21
N THR A 220 54.47 -41.39 -0.23
CA THR A 220 54.61 -41.18 1.23
C THR A 220 53.79 -39.97 1.70
N THR A 221 52.81 -40.29 2.48
CA THR A 221 52.42 -39.69 3.78
C THR A 221 51.98 -38.25 3.91
N ALA A 222 50.82 -38.14 4.54
CA ALA A 222 50.45 -37.26 5.65
C ALA A 222 49.89 -35.86 5.29
N LYS A 223 48.74 -35.53 5.69
CA LYS A 223 48.33 -35.03 7.01
C LYS A 223 47.03 -34.21 6.85
N LYS A 224 46.01 -34.64 7.54
CA LYS A 224 44.85 -33.83 7.92
C LYS A 224 45.30 -32.63 8.78
N PRO A 225 44.68 -31.46 8.76
CA PRO A 225 43.68 -31.28 9.80
C PRO A 225 42.38 -30.63 9.37
N ALA A 226 41.34 -31.00 10.08
CA ALA A 226 40.05 -30.35 10.15
C ALA A 226 40.16 -28.99 10.85
N THR A 227 39.46 -27.99 10.37
CA THR A 227 39.16 -26.80 11.15
C THR A 227 37.65 -26.57 11.12
N THR A 228 37.06 -26.91 12.24
CA THR A 228 35.68 -26.64 12.62
C THR A 228 35.57 -25.17 12.98
N THR A 229 34.76 -24.43 12.29
CA THR A 229 34.37 -23.05 12.68
C THR A 229 33.00 -23.11 13.32
N PRO A 230 32.82 -22.65 14.57
CA PRO A 230 31.54 -22.63 15.25
C PRO A 230 30.65 -21.43 14.75
N PRO A 231 29.32 -21.55 14.84
CA PRO A 231 28.39 -20.48 14.43
C PRO A 231 28.37 -19.31 15.41
N PRO A 232 28.07 -18.10 15.00
CA PRO A 232 28.01 -16.92 15.85
C PRO A 232 26.78 -16.95 16.77
N THR A 233 27.07 -16.77 18.05
CA THR A 233 26.13 -16.61 19.16
C THR A 233 25.29 -15.31 18.98
N ALA A 234 23.99 -15.41 19.18
CA ALA A 234 23.06 -14.28 19.25
C ALA A 234 23.32 -13.42 20.51
N PRO A 235 23.15 -12.10 20.47
CA PRO A 235 23.26 -11.27 21.66
C PRO A 235 22.02 -11.39 22.53
N THR A 236 22.22 -11.82 23.75
CA THR A 236 21.27 -11.81 24.86
C THR A 236 20.97 -10.37 25.26
N SER A 237 19.75 -9.92 25.10
CA SER A 237 19.27 -8.64 25.64
C SER A 237 19.04 -8.77 27.17
N LYS A 238 19.78 -7.97 27.89
CA LYS A 238 19.71 -7.78 29.34
C LYS A 238 18.45 -6.97 29.70
N PRO A 239 17.64 -7.38 30.68
CA PRO A 239 16.54 -6.57 31.17
C PRO A 239 17.05 -5.43 32.07
N ALA A 240 16.51 -4.23 31.83
CA ALA A 240 16.75 -3.05 32.66
C ALA A 240 15.97 -3.13 33.97
N PRO A 241 16.52 -2.66 35.11
CA PRO A 241 15.84 -2.66 36.41
C PRO A 241 14.86 -1.49 36.55
N GLY A 242 13.79 -1.75 37.29
CA GLY A 242 12.68 -0.88 37.54
C GLY A 242 13.04 0.47 38.16
N SER A 243 12.19 1.44 37.87
CA SER A 243 12.10 2.69 38.61
C SER A 243 10.80 2.69 39.42
N SER A 244 11.02 2.65 40.70
CA SER A 244 10.06 2.88 41.78
C SER A 244 9.48 4.28 41.73
N SER A 245 8.15 4.38 41.88
CA SER A 245 7.46 5.61 42.27
C SER A 245 7.78 6.03 43.70
N PRO A 246 7.72 7.32 44.01
CA PRO A 246 7.22 7.78 45.32
C PRO A 246 5.95 8.60 45.19
N GLN A 247 5.02 8.31 46.08
CA GLN A 247 3.98 9.09 46.75
C GLN A 247 3.34 10.27 46.02
#